data_c642afa2a56ccbf3f7f1d99a088ee8d2
#
_entry.id   c642afa2a56ccbf3f7f1d99a088ee8d2
#
_cell.length_a   1.000
_cell.length_b   1.000
_cell.length_c   1.000
_cell.angle_alpha   90.00
_cell.angle_beta   90.00
_cell.angle_gamma   90.00
#
_symmetry.space_group_name_H-M   'P 1'
#
loop_
_entity.id
_entity.type
_entity.pdbx_description
1 polymer ?
#
loop_
_entity_poly.entity_id
_entity_poly.type
_entity_poly.pdbx_seq_one_letter_code
_entity_poly.pdbx_strand_id
1 'polypeptide(L)'
;MNEKTNKKGFGAWFRDNWKNNALFSTGIALIVMVILQTLALGFDYASFGEWFGAWINNWMNILRNNSSVGIIALGMTFVIISGGIDLAVGSTLVAVGAITMTLIDAANGGWLGAIGLTGAPAYIVAILISVAAGIIFGGLNGLMVTAGKIPPFIATLGAMKILRSVTQQFMQSSSPKVPTGFQQIARVKVGGQMFMPILYWLLIALALYIVSKKTVFGRHVFAVGSNEKTSRLSGINVNRVKLGVYALMGAVVAIAAVL
;
A
#
# COMPACT_ATOMS: atom_id res chain seq x y z
N MET A 1 21.65 -42.10 28.31
CA MET A 1 20.34 -41.47 28.66
C MET A 1 19.60 -41.23 27.38
N ASN A 2 18.58 -42.09 27.07
CA ASN A 2 17.79 -41.98 25.84
C ASN A 2 16.71 -40.93 26.03
N GLU A 3 16.85 -39.74 25.45
CA GLU A 3 15.75 -38.81 25.26
C GLU A 3 14.76 -39.41 24.26
N LYS A 4 13.71 -40.02 24.79
CA LYS A 4 12.52 -40.35 24.00
C LYS A 4 11.90 -39.03 23.53
N THR A 5 12.15 -38.65 22.29
CA THR A 5 11.39 -37.61 21.61
C THR A 5 9.91 -38.01 21.59
N ASN A 6 9.17 -37.48 22.54
CA ASN A 6 7.73 -37.69 22.65
C ASN A 6 7.07 -36.98 21.46
N LYS A 7 6.82 -37.72 20.35
CA LYS A 7 6.11 -37.19 19.18
C LYS A 7 4.70 -36.82 19.63
N LYS A 8 4.48 -35.53 19.86
CA LYS A 8 3.13 -35.00 20.11
C LYS A 8 2.20 -35.51 19.00
N GLY A 9 1.07 -36.11 19.37
CA GLY A 9 0.07 -36.54 18.38
C GLY A 9 -0.38 -35.34 17.52
N PHE A 10 -0.79 -35.61 16.27
CA PHE A 10 -1.18 -34.57 15.29
C PHE A 10 -2.15 -33.51 15.87
N GLY A 11 -3.14 -33.91 16.64
CA GLY A 11 -4.09 -32.99 17.25
C GLY A 11 -3.46 -32.06 18.31
N ALA A 12 -2.48 -32.56 19.08
CA ALA A 12 -1.75 -31.73 20.05
C ALA A 12 -0.79 -30.76 19.34
N TRP A 13 -0.10 -31.23 18.29
CA TRP A 13 0.75 -30.40 17.43
C TRP A 13 -0.05 -29.29 16.75
N PHE A 14 -1.21 -29.62 16.15
CA PHE A 14 -2.09 -28.67 15.49
C PHE A 14 -2.58 -27.58 16.46
N ARG A 15 -3.06 -27.98 17.64
CA ARG A 15 -3.56 -27.05 18.67
C ARG A 15 -2.46 -26.13 19.18
N ASP A 16 -1.26 -26.66 19.35
CA ASP A 16 -0.08 -25.89 19.79
C ASP A 16 0.31 -24.83 18.76
N ASN A 17 0.42 -25.24 17.48
CA ASN A 17 0.73 -24.33 16.38
C ASN A 17 -0.40 -23.30 16.15
N TRP A 18 -1.66 -23.69 16.27
CA TRP A 18 -2.80 -22.78 16.13
C TRP A 18 -2.78 -21.65 17.16
N LYS A 19 -2.44 -21.96 18.41
CA LYS A 19 -2.41 -20.97 19.52
C LYS A 19 -1.14 -20.12 19.52
N ASN A 20 -0.01 -20.71 19.18
CA ASN A 20 1.29 -20.11 19.42
C ASN A 20 1.97 -19.58 18.15
N ASN A 21 1.45 -19.90 16.97
CA ASN A 21 2.01 -19.48 15.70
C ASN A 21 0.98 -18.75 14.83
N ALA A 22 1.01 -17.43 14.87
CA ALA A 22 0.10 -16.58 14.09
C ALA A 22 0.20 -16.84 12.57
N LEU A 23 1.40 -17.18 12.05
CA LEU A 23 1.59 -17.50 10.64
C LEU A 23 0.87 -18.81 10.27
N PHE A 24 0.83 -19.79 11.18
CA PHE A 24 0.15 -21.06 10.95
C PHE A 24 -1.37 -20.87 10.86
N SER A 25 -1.97 -20.13 11.81
CA SER A 25 -3.41 -19.85 11.79
C SER A 25 -3.83 -19.02 10.59
N THR A 26 -3.03 -18.00 10.22
CA THR A 26 -3.25 -17.19 9.02
C THR A 26 -3.11 -18.01 7.74
N GLY A 27 -2.12 -18.92 7.67
CA GLY A 27 -1.93 -19.83 6.55
C GLY A 27 -3.12 -20.77 6.34
N ILE A 28 -3.67 -21.33 7.43
CA ILE A 28 -4.88 -22.15 7.34
C ILE A 28 -6.08 -21.33 6.88
N ALA A 29 -6.27 -20.13 7.42
CA ALA A 29 -7.35 -19.24 6.99
C ALA A 29 -7.26 -18.95 5.49
N LEU A 30 -6.04 -18.71 4.96
CA LEU A 30 -5.80 -18.51 3.54
C LEU A 30 -6.15 -19.75 2.72
N ILE A 31 -5.75 -20.96 3.16
CA ILE A 31 -6.10 -22.22 2.49
C ILE A 31 -7.62 -22.41 2.44
N VAL A 32 -8.31 -22.15 3.56
CA VAL A 32 -9.78 -22.22 3.63
C VAL A 32 -10.42 -21.23 2.66
N MET A 33 -9.91 -20.00 2.60
CA MET A 33 -10.38 -18.99 1.64
C MET A 33 -10.17 -19.43 0.19
N VAL A 34 -9.02 -20.03 -0.15
CA VAL A 34 -8.76 -20.57 -1.49
C VAL A 34 -9.74 -21.68 -1.84
N ILE A 35 -10.00 -22.60 -0.90
CA ILE A 35 -10.97 -23.69 -1.10
C ILE A 35 -12.38 -23.13 -1.31
N LEU A 36 -12.83 -22.23 -0.42
CA LEU A 36 -14.16 -21.61 -0.54
C LEU A 36 -14.32 -20.85 -1.86
N GLN A 37 -13.30 -20.09 -2.27
CA GLN A 37 -13.28 -19.37 -3.54
C GLN A 37 -13.34 -20.34 -4.75
N THR A 38 -12.63 -21.46 -4.67
CA THR A 38 -12.65 -22.49 -5.71
C THR A 38 -14.03 -23.16 -5.81
N LEU A 39 -14.66 -23.45 -4.66
CA LEU A 39 -16.02 -24.00 -4.60
C LEU A 39 -17.05 -23.00 -5.11
N ALA A 40 -16.90 -21.71 -4.75
CA ALA A 40 -17.81 -20.63 -5.19
C ALA A 40 -17.73 -20.39 -6.71
N LEU A 41 -16.58 -20.66 -7.36
CA LEU A 41 -16.44 -20.61 -8.81
C LEU A 41 -17.31 -21.65 -9.52
N GLY A 42 -17.63 -22.77 -8.84
CA GLY A 42 -18.35 -23.90 -9.41
C GLY A 42 -17.50 -24.75 -10.34
N PHE A 43 -18.13 -25.79 -10.87
CA PHE A 43 -17.47 -26.75 -11.78
C PHE A 43 -18.27 -26.95 -13.09
N ASP A 44 -19.19 -26.04 -13.37
CA ASP A 44 -20.06 -26.12 -14.57
C ASP A 44 -19.36 -25.47 -15.77
N TYR A 45 -18.33 -26.14 -16.26
CA TYR A 45 -17.50 -25.76 -17.41
C TYR A 45 -17.40 -26.92 -18.42
N ALA A 46 -17.31 -26.58 -19.70
CA ALA A 46 -17.25 -27.60 -20.76
C ALA A 46 -15.97 -28.46 -20.72
N SER A 47 -14.87 -27.93 -20.15
CA SER A 47 -13.61 -28.65 -20.01
C SER A 47 -12.81 -28.22 -18.78
N PHE A 48 -11.88 -29.07 -18.32
CA PHE A 48 -10.94 -28.72 -17.26
C PHE A 48 -10.09 -27.49 -17.63
N GLY A 49 -9.71 -27.34 -18.91
CA GLY A 49 -8.94 -26.19 -19.39
C GLY A 49 -9.70 -24.88 -19.23
N GLU A 50 -10.99 -24.86 -19.53
CA GLU A 50 -11.85 -23.68 -19.34
C GLU A 50 -12.01 -23.35 -17.85
N TRP A 51 -12.27 -24.36 -17.02
CA TRP A 51 -12.37 -24.17 -15.58
C TRP A 51 -11.06 -23.61 -14.98
N PHE A 52 -9.91 -24.19 -15.35
CA PHE A 52 -8.62 -23.73 -14.87
C PHE A 52 -8.29 -22.31 -15.33
N GLY A 53 -8.65 -21.98 -16.58
CA GLY A 53 -8.55 -20.62 -17.11
C GLY A 53 -9.42 -19.62 -16.32
N ALA A 54 -10.65 -19.98 -16.03
CA ALA A 54 -11.55 -19.17 -15.20
C ALA A 54 -11.03 -19.01 -13.77
N TRP A 55 -10.47 -20.07 -13.18
CA TRP A 55 -9.86 -20.04 -11.85
C TRP A 55 -8.66 -19.08 -11.80
N ILE A 56 -7.73 -19.16 -12.77
CA ILE A 56 -6.60 -18.22 -12.87
C ILE A 56 -7.11 -16.79 -13.05
N ASN A 57 -8.07 -16.56 -13.95
CA ASN A 57 -8.64 -15.25 -14.21
C ASN A 57 -9.25 -14.64 -12.95
N ASN A 58 -9.93 -15.44 -12.15
CA ASN A 58 -10.53 -15.00 -10.90
C ASN A 58 -9.45 -14.56 -9.89
N TRP A 59 -8.39 -15.35 -9.71
CA TRP A 59 -7.26 -14.98 -8.83
C TRP A 59 -6.52 -13.73 -9.33
N MET A 60 -6.31 -13.62 -10.62
CA MET A 60 -5.71 -12.41 -11.22
C MET A 60 -6.56 -11.17 -10.97
N ASN A 61 -7.88 -11.28 -11.06
CA ASN A 61 -8.80 -10.20 -10.73
C ASN A 61 -8.74 -9.81 -9.26
N ILE A 62 -8.70 -10.78 -8.34
CA ILE A 62 -8.56 -10.53 -6.90
C ILE A 62 -7.24 -9.80 -6.60
N LEU A 63 -6.13 -10.29 -7.12
CA LEU A 63 -4.81 -9.68 -6.92
C LEU A 63 -4.77 -8.27 -7.49
N ARG A 64 -5.28 -8.07 -8.70
CA ARG A 64 -5.33 -6.77 -9.35
C ARG A 64 -6.16 -5.76 -8.55
N ASN A 65 -7.36 -6.13 -8.13
CA ASN A 65 -8.26 -5.24 -7.40
C ASN A 65 -7.72 -4.88 -6.01
N ASN A 66 -6.86 -5.73 -5.43
CA ASN A 66 -6.23 -5.50 -4.15
C ASN A 66 -4.80 -4.96 -4.24
N SER A 67 -4.26 -4.72 -5.44
CA SER A 67 -2.88 -4.27 -5.60
C SER A 67 -2.60 -2.92 -4.93
N SER A 68 -3.51 -1.94 -5.04
CA SER A 68 -3.38 -0.65 -4.37
C SER A 68 -3.36 -0.80 -2.85
N VAL A 69 -4.24 -1.65 -2.30
CA VAL A 69 -4.25 -1.96 -0.85
C VAL A 69 -2.96 -2.67 -0.44
N GLY A 70 -2.48 -3.60 -1.28
CA GLY A 70 -1.22 -4.30 -1.06
C GLY A 70 -0.01 -3.35 -1.03
N ILE A 71 0.05 -2.39 -1.95
CA ILE A 71 1.09 -1.35 -1.98
C ILE A 71 1.06 -0.53 -0.68
N ILE A 72 -0.12 -0.07 -0.28
CA ILE A 72 -0.32 0.68 0.96
C ILE A 72 0.11 -0.12 2.19
N ALA A 73 -0.23 -1.41 2.26
CA ALA A 73 0.14 -2.29 3.36
C ALA A 73 1.66 -2.42 3.52
N LEU A 74 2.42 -2.43 2.42
CA LEU A 74 3.88 -2.42 2.46
C LEU A 74 4.43 -1.14 3.11
N GLY A 75 3.90 0.03 2.76
CA GLY A 75 4.27 1.29 3.41
C GLY A 75 3.88 1.32 4.89
N MET A 76 2.66 0.85 5.21
CA MET A 76 2.16 0.78 6.59
C MET A 76 3.04 -0.11 7.48
N THR A 77 3.67 -1.14 6.92
CA THR A 77 4.62 -2.00 7.65
C THR A 77 5.76 -1.17 8.28
N PHE A 78 6.33 -0.19 7.56
CA PHE A 78 7.36 0.69 8.11
C PHE A 78 6.83 1.57 9.25
N VAL A 79 5.61 2.09 9.11
CA VAL A 79 4.95 2.91 10.13
C VAL A 79 4.76 2.08 11.41
N ILE A 80 4.21 0.87 11.29
CA ILE A 80 3.96 -0.03 12.42
C ILE A 80 5.28 -0.46 13.09
N ILE A 81 6.30 -0.83 12.31
CA ILE A 81 7.62 -1.20 12.84
C ILE A 81 8.22 -0.04 13.65
N SER A 82 8.06 1.21 13.20
CA SER A 82 8.58 2.38 13.94
C SER A 82 7.76 2.77 15.17
N GLY A 83 6.72 2.00 15.53
CA GLY A 83 5.80 2.26 16.63
C GLY A 83 4.76 3.34 16.34
N GLY A 84 4.55 3.66 15.05
CA GLY A 84 3.54 4.62 14.59
C GLY A 84 2.22 3.99 14.18
N ILE A 85 1.22 4.84 13.93
CA ILE A 85 -0.07 4.50 13.31
C ILE A 85 -0.37 5.63 12.31
N ASP A 86 -0.85 5.30 11.13
CA ASP A 86 -1.32 6.29 10.15
C ASP A 86 -2.75 5.99 9.71
N LEU A 87 -3.70 6.75 10.25
CA LEU A 87 -5.12 6.66 9.89
C LEU A 87 -5.49 7.56 8.70
N ALA A 88 -4.59 8.45 8.29
CA ALA A 88 -4.84 9.39 7.20
C ALA A 88 -4.68 8.76 5.81
N VAL A 89 -4.16 7.53 5.73
CA VAL A 89 -3.82 6.82 4.48
C VAL A 89 -4.93 6.89 3.43
N GLY A 90 -6.18 6.53 3.81
CA GLY A 90 -7.31 6.55 2.88
C GLY A 90 -7.66 7.95 2.39
N SER A 91 -7.59 8.96 3.27
CA SER A 91 -7.83 10.36 2.88
C SER A 91 -6.69 10.92 2.04
N THR A 92 -5.45 10.54 2.33
CA THR A 92 -4.28 10.88 1.51
C THR A 92 -4.40 10.28 0.11
N LEU A 93 -4.84 9.01 0.00
CA LEU A 93 -5.09 8.35 -1.28
C LEU A 93 -6.07 9.15 -2.14
N VAL A 94 -7.22 9.50 -1.56
CA VAL A 94 -8.27 10.25 -2.27
C VAL A 94 -7.79 11.67 -2.61
N ALA A 95 -7.09 12.35 -1.70
CA ALA A 95 -6.56 13.69 -1.94
C ALA A 95 -5.54 13.71 -3.10
N VAL A 96 -4.60 12.77 -3.10
CA VAL A 96 -3.60 12.63 -4.18
C VAL A 96 -4.27 12.24 -5.49
N GLY A 97 -5.24 11.32 -5.46
CA GLY A 97 -6.02 10.95 -6.64
C GLY A 97 -6.77 12.15 -7.25
N ALA A 98 -7.39 12.97 -6.38
CA ALA A 98 -8.06 14.21 -6.81
C ALA A 98 -7.07 15.20 -7.47
N ILE A 99 -5.89 15.40 -6.89
CA ILE A 99 -4.83 16.21 -7.47
C ILE A 99 -4.43 15.67 -8.84
N THR A 100 -4.16 14.35 -8.93
CA THR A 100 -3.77 13.72 -10.19
C THR A 100 -4.81 13.93 -11.28
N MET A 101 -6.08 13.65 -10.96
CA MET A 101 -7.18 13.79 -11.92
C MET A 101 -7.37 15.24 -12.39
N THR A 102 -7.24 16.21 -11.49
CA THR A 102 -7.38 17.63 -11.82
C THR A 102 -6.21 18.12 -12.70
N LEU A 103 -5.00 17.59 -12.51
CA LEU A 103 -3.85 17.94 -13.34
C LEU A 103 -4.01 17.50 -14.79
N ILE A 104 -4.69 16.36 -15.05
CA ILE A 104 -4.79 15.71 -16.36
C ILE A 104 -6.23 15.55 -16.87
N ASP A 105 -7.18 16.33 -16.38
CA ASP A 105 -8.61 16.18 -16.73
C ASP A 105 -8.82 16.09 -18.25
N ALA A 106 -9.48 15.01 -18.69
CA ALA A 106 -9.75 14.76 -20.11
C ALA A 106 -10.73 15.76 -20.71
N ALA A 107 -11.61 16.38 -19.91
CA ALA A 107 -12.65 17.29 -20.41
C ALA A 107 -12.04 18.64 -20.86
N ASN A 108 -11.02 19.15 -20.14
CA ASN A 108 -10.44 20.47 -20.33
C ASN A 108 -8.91 20.44 -20.44
N GLY A 109 -8.29 19.26 -20.62
CA GLY A 109 -6.83 19.07 -20.58
C GLY A 109 -6.23 19.20 -19.18
N GLY A 110 -7.03 19.52 -18.18
CA GLY A 110 -6.59 19.78 -16.82
C GLY A 110 -5.69 21.03 -16.70
N TRP A 111 -5.10 21.21 -15.51
CA TRP A 111 -4.19 22.35 -15.29
C TRP A 111 -2.92 22.23 -16.13
N LEU A 112 -2.45 21.04 -16.43
CA LEU A 112 -1.27 20.83 -17.29
C LEU A 112 -1.59 21.15 -18.74
N GLY A 113 -2.79 20.83 -19.22
CA GLY A 113 -3.27 21.22 -20.55
C GLY A 113 -3.39 22.72 -20.72
N ALA A 114 -3.80 23.45 -19.68
CA ALA A 114 -3.88 24.92 -19.69
C ALA A 114 -2.53 25.61 -19.95
N ILE A 115 -1.41 24.95 -19.58
CA ILE A 115 -0.05 25.42 -19.85
C ILE A 115 0.58 24.78 -21.11
N GLY A 116 -0.25 24.11 -21.93
CA GLY A 116 0.18 23.48 -23.18
C GLY A 116 0.84 22.10 -23.02
N LEU A 117 0.85 21.52 -21.82
CA LEU A 117 1.43 20.20 -21.57
C LEU A 117 0.34 19.12 -21.70
N THR A 118 0.44 18.28 -22.72
CA THR A 118 -0.56 17.22 -23.01
C THR A 118 0.09 15.88 -23.27
N GLY A 119 -0.70 14.80 -23.25
CA GLY A 119 -0.24 13.43 -23.53
C GLY A 119 0.75 12.88 -22.51
N ALA A 120 1.69 12.04 -22.96
CA ALA A 120 2.62 11.34 -22.09
C ALA A 120 3.48 12.26 -21.17
N PRO A 121 4.01 13.42 -21.64
CA PRO A 121 4.71 14.35 -20.76
C PRO A 121 3.85 14.86 -19.62
N ALA A 122 2.56 15.18 -19.87
CA ALA A 122 1.63 15.61 -18.83
C ALA A 122 1.41 14.50 -17.79
N TYR A 123 1.31 13.27 -18.23
CA TYR A 123 1.12 12.12 -17.33
C TYR A 123 2.32 11.92 -16.40
N ILE A 124 3.54 12.03 -16.94
CA ILE A 124 4.77 11.92 -16.13
C ILE A 124 4.83 13.04 -15.09
N VAL A 125 4.56 14.28 -15.49
CA VAL A 125 4.56 15.43 -14.58
C VAL A 125 3.47 15.30 -13.53
N ALA A 126 2.26 14.84 -13.89
CA ALA A 126 1.19 14.60 -12.95
C ALA A 126 1.57 13.54 -11.90
N ILE A 127 2.21 12.44 -12.31
CA ILE A 127 2.70 11.40 -11.39
C ILE A 127 3.74 11.98 -10.42
N LEU A 128 4.70 12.74 -10.93
CA LEU A 128 5.74 13.36 -10.09
C LEU A 128 5.16 14.34 -9.07
N ILE A 129 4.22 15.19 -9.50
CA ILE A 129 3.50 16.12 -8.60
C ILE A 129 2.69 15.33 -7.56
N SER A 130 2.02 14.27 -7.97
CA SER A 130 1.22 13.42 -7.08
C SER A 130 2.09 12.74 -6.01
N VAL A 131 3.24 12.21 -6.40
CA VAL A 131 4.21 11.62 -5.45
C VAL A 131 4.75 12.69 -4.51
N ALA A 132 5.09 13.87 -5.01
CA ALA A 132 5.53 14.99 -4.17
C ALA A 132 4.44 15.42 -3.18
N ALA A 133 3.17 15.53 -3.62
CA ALA A 133 2.04 15.83 -2.75
C ALA A 133 1.87 14.77 -1.65
N GLY A 134 1.96 13.49 -1.99
CA GLY A 134 1.91 12.40 -1.02
C GLY A 134 3.04 12.47 0.01
N ILE A 135 4.27 12.72 -0.44
CA ILE A 135 5.43 12.93 0.46
C ILE A 135 5.17 14.11 1.41
N ILE A 136 4.60 15.19 0.91
CA ILE A 136 4.27 16.37 1.73
C ILE A 136 3.20 16.02 2.77
N PHE A 137 2.10 15.38 2.38
CA PHE A 137 1.04 14.99 3.32
C PHE A 137 1.55 14.00 4.38
N GLY A 138 2.30 12.98 3.97
CA GLY A 138 2.95 12.08 4.91
C GLY A 138 3.97 12.79 5.80
N GLY A 139 4.79 13.67 5.22
CA GLY A 139 5.74 14.49 5.95
C GLY A 139 5.08 15.41 6.99
N LEU A 140 3.95 16.03 6.68
CA LEU A 140 3.16 16.82 7.62
C LEU A 140 2.66 15.96 8.80
N ASN A 141 2.16 14.73 8.54
CA ASN A 141 1.83 13.78 9.58
C ASN A 141 3.05 13.47 10.45
N GLY A 142 4.19 13.21 9.82
CA GLY A 142 5.45 12.96 10.50
C GLY A 142 5.92 14.15 11.34
N LEU A 143 5.77 15.37 10.87
CA LEU A 143 6.09 16.59 11.62
C LEU A 143 5.19 16.79 12.84
N MET A 144 3.87 16.54 12.71
CA MET A 144 2.95 16.59 13.85
C MET A 144 3.35 15.60 14.94
N VAL A 145 3.77 14.39 14.55
CA VAL A 145 4.19 13.35 15.49
C VAL A 145 5.55 13.67 16.12
N THR A 146 6.52 14.17 15.34
CA THR A 146 7.91 14.32 15.81
C THR A 146 8.20 15.67 16.43
N ALA A 147 7.88 16.76 15.74
CA ALA A 147 8.08 18.12 16.21
C ALA A 147 6.92 18.60 17.10
N GLY A 148 5.68 18.29 16.71
CA GLY A 148 4.48 18.59 17.48
C GLY A 148 4.32 17.74 18.74
N LYS A 149 5.05 16.62 18.84
CA LYS A 149 4.94 15.63 19.94
C LYS A 149 3.50 15.13 20.15
N ILE A 150 2.68 15.18 19.10
CA ILE A 150 1.30 14.71 19.14
C ILE A 150 1.31 13.18 18.99
N PRO A 151 0.55 12.44 19.80
CA PRO A 151 0.42 11.00 19.62
C PRO A 151 0.03 10.66 18.19
N PRO A 152 0.65 9.64 17.56
CA PRO A 152 0.43 9.30 16.15
C PRO A 152 -1.03 9.12 15.76
N PHE A 153 -1.80 8.46 16.62
CA PHE A 153 -3.24 8.26 16.44
C PHE A 153 -4.00 9.59 16.30
N ILE A 154 -3.74 10.54 17.20
CA ILE A 154 -4.44 11.87 17.20
C ILE A 154 -4.02 12.70 15.99
N ALA A 155 -2.72 12.75 15.70
CA ALA A 155 -2.18 13.50 14.57
C ALA A 155 -2.78 13.01 13.24
N THR A 156 -2.74 11.69 12.99
CA THR A 156 -3.20 11.12 11.71
C THR A 156 -4.72 11.11 11.60
N LEU A 157 -5.46 10.97 12.71
CA LEU A 157 -6.91 11.10 12.72
C LEU A 157 -7.34 12.55 12.40
N GLY A 158 -6.65 13.55 12.94
CA GLY A 158 -6.87 14.95 12.59
C GLY A 158 -6.59 15.23 11.11
N ALA A 159 -5.42 14.77 10.62
CA ALA A 159 -5.06 14.89 9.21
C ALA A 159 -6.06 14.18 8.28
N MET A 160 -6.54 13.00 8.65
CA MET A 160 -7.59 12.28 7.92
C MET A 160 -8.83 13.14 7.72
N LYS A 161 -9.31 13.77 8.78
CA LYS A 161 -10.52 14.63 8.72
C LYS A 161 -10.28 15.87 7.87
N ILE A 162 -9.14 16.55 8.05
CA ILE A 162 -8.76 17.73 7.27
C ILE A 162 -8.67 17.40 5.79
N LEU A 163 -7.86 16.39 5.42
CA LEU A 163 -7.68 15.99 4.03
C LEU A 163 -8.99 15.57 3.38
N ARG A 164 -9.82 14.81 4.09
CA ARG A 164 -11.12 14.39 3.58
C ARG A 164 -12.04 15.57 3.32
N SER A 165 -12.16 16.51 4.28
CA SER A 165 -13.01 17.67 4.15
C SER A 165 -12.54 18.61 3.02
N VAL A 166 -11.24 18.90 2.97
CA VAL A 166 -10.66 19.75 1.91
C VAL A 166 -10.84 19.12 0.54
N THR A 167 -10.55 17.80 0.41
CA THR A 167 -10.73 17.12 -0.87
C THR A 167 -12.18 17.08 -1.31
N GLN A 168 -13.10 16.82 -0.38
CA GLN A 168 -14.53 16.80 -0.68
C GLN A 168 -15.01 18.18 -1.15
N GLN A 169 -14.61 19.25 -0.47
CA GLN A 169 -14.96 20.61 -0.86
C GLN A 169 -14.37 20.98 -2.22
N PHE A 170 -13.13 20.61 -2.48
CA PHE A 170 -12.45 20.85 -3.76
C PHE A 170 -13.13 20.09 -4.92
N MET A 171 -13.58 18.87 -4.68
CA MET A 171 -14.19 18.01 -5.70
C MET A 171 -15.69 18.28 -5.92
N GLN A 172 -16.38 19.04 -5.03
CA GLN A 172 -17.80 19.39 -5.21
C GLN A 172 -18.07 20.20 -6.48
N SER A 173 -17.12 21.06 -6.85
CA SER A 173 -17.21 21.94 -8.03
C SER A 173 -16.49 21.39 -9.26
N SER A 174 -15.90 20.20 -9.18
CA SER A 174 -15.09 19.62 -10.24
C SER A 174 -15.29 18.10 -10.32
N SER A 175 -15.61 17.60 -11.50
CA SER A 175 -15.74 16.16 -11.78
C SER A 175 -14.74 15.77 -12.88
N PRO A 176 -13.43 15.79 -12.60
CA PRO A 176 -12.41 15.52 -13.61
C PRO A 176 -12.52 14.08 -14.11
N LYS A 177 -12.31 13.90 -15.42
CA LYS A 177 -12.31 12.60 -16.08
C LYS A 177 -10.88 12.18 -16.39
N VAL A 178 -10.56 10.95 -16.01
CA VAL A 178 -9.22 10.40 -16.33
C VAL A 178 -9.09 10.13 -17.83
N PRO A 179 -8.06 10.67 -18.52
CA PRO A 179 -7.82 10.40 -19.93
C PRO A 179 -7.60 8.90 -20.20
N THR A 180 -8.10 8.41 -21.31
CA THR A 180 -7.95 6.99 -21.71
C THR A 180 -6.48 6.58 -21.83
N GLY A 181 -5.61 7.48 -22.31
CA GLY A 181 -4.17 7.26 -22.39
C GLY A 181 -3.50 7.06 -21.02
N PHE A 182 -3.95 7.80 -19.99
CA PHE A 182 -3.47 7.61 -18.63
C PHE A 182 -3.93 6.27 -18.03
N GLN A 183 -5.19 5.90 -18.27
CA GLN A 183 -5.72 4.62 -17.82
C GLN A 183 -4.95 3.40 -18.34
N GLN A 184 -4.26 3.54 -19.49
CA GLN A 184 -3.46 2.45 -20.06
C GLN A 184 -2.29 2.06 -19.15
N ILE A 185 -1.78 2.95 -18.28
CA ILE A 185 -0.71 2.64 -17.32
C ILE A 185 -1.10 1.40 -16.47
N ALA A 186 -2.36 1.32 -16.05
CA ALA A 186 -2.87 0.21 -15.26
C ALA A 186 -3.56 -0.87 -16.10
N ARG A 187 -3.99 -0.57 -17.34
CA ARG A 187 -4.85 -1.42 -18.17
C ARG A 187 -4.12 -2.18 -19.28
N VAL A 188 -2.81 -2.06 -19.40
CA VAL A 188 -2.04 -2.87 -20.37
C VAL A 188 -2.26 -4.35 -20.08
N LYS A 189 -2.68 -5.07 -21.14
CA LYS A 189 -2.93 -6.51 -21.05
C LYS A 189 -1.70 -7.29 -21.47
N VAL A 190 -1.33 -8.27 -20.66
CA VAL A 190 -0.30 -9.25 -20.99
C VAL A 190 -0.98 -10.63 -20.95
N GLY A 191 -0.93 -11.36 -22.05
CA GLY A 191 -1.64 -12.65 -22.17
C GLY A 191 -3.16 -12.56 -22.00
N GLY A 192 -3.77 -11.41 -22.38
CA GLY A 192 -5.22 -11.19 -22.21
C GLY A 192 -5.62 -10.65 -20.83
N GLN A 193 -4.73 -10.63 -19.85
CA GLN A 193 -4.97 -10.21 -18.46
C GLN A 193 -4.35 -8.83 -18.18
N MET A 194 -5.03 -8.02 -17.35
CA MET A 194 -4.50 -6.76 -16.85
C MET A 194 -3.52 -7.04 -15.70
N PHE A 195 -2.26 -7.29 -16.03
CA PHE A 195 -1.24 -7.70 -15.07
C PHE A 195 -0.49 -6.52 -14.43
N MET A 196 -0.52 -5.33 -15.04
CA MET A 196 0.31 -4.20 -14.62
C MET A 196 0.17 -3.81 -13.14
N PRO A 197 -1.02 -3.70 -12.53
CA PRO A 197 -1.12 -3.34 -11.12
C PRO A 197 -0.42 -4.34 -10.19
N ILE A 198 -0.46 -5.63 -10.53
CA ILE A 198 0.24 -6.69 -9.77
C ILE A 198 1.75 -6.52 -9.93
N LEU A 199 2.22 -6.24 -11.14
CA LEU A 199 3.64 -6.01 -11.40
C LEU A 199 4.17 -4.80 -10.61
N TYR A 200 3.43 -3.69 -10.60
CA TYR A 200 3.81 -2.51 -9.80
C TYR A 200 3.85 -2.84 -8.31
N TRP A 201 2.89 -3.59 -7.80
CA TRP A 201 2.91 -4.05 -6.42
C TRP A 201 4.16 -4.86 -6.09
N LEU A 202 4.53 -5.83 -6.95
CA LEU A 202 5.74 -6.63 -6.79
C LEU A 202 7.03 -5.80 -6.86
N LEU A 203 7.10 -4.85 -7.80
CA LEU A 203 8.25 -3.95 -7.92
C LEU A 203 8.41 -3.06 -6.68
N ILE A 204 7.31 -2.52 -6.15
CA ILE A 204 7.32 -1.73 -4.92
C ILE A 204 7.68 -2.61 -3.72
N ALA A 205 7.16 -3.84 -3.65
CA ALA A 205 7.53 -4.79 -2.60
C ALA A 205 9.03 -5.07 -2.61
N LEU A 206 9.62 -5.30 -3.78
CA LEU A 206 11.05 -5.50 -3.95
C LEU A 206 11.85 -4.25 -3.55
N ALA A 207 11.43 -3.07 -3.99
CA ALA A 207 12.10 -1.81 -3.66
C ALA A 207 12.08 -1.57 -2.13
N LEU A 208 10.92 -1.72 -1.49
CA LEU A 208 10.79 -1.55 -0.04
C LEU A 208 11.52 -2.65 0.75
N TYR A 209 11.58 -3.88 0.23
CA TYR A 209 12.41 -4.94 0.79
C TYR A 209 13.90 -4.54 0.79
N ILE A 210 14.40 -4.02 -0.34
CA ILE A 210 15.77 -3.51 -0.45
C ILE A 210 15.99 -2.36 0.54
N VAL A 211 15.06 -1.40 0.61
CA VAL A 211 15.11 -0.30 1.58
C VAL A 211 15.21 -0.84 3.01
N SER A 212 14.37 -1.80 3.38
CA SER A 212 14.32 -2.34 4.75
C SER A 212 15.59 -3.10 5.14
N LYS A 213 16.15 -3.92 4.22
CA LYS A 213 17.24 -4.85 4.53
C LYS A 213 18.62 -4.31 4.18
N LYS A 214 18.74 -3.48 3.13
CA LYS A 214 20.03 -3.07 2.57
C LYS A 214 20.42 -1.62 2.88
N THR A 215 19.50 -0.77 3.37
CA THR A 215 19.79 0.64 3.64
C THR A 215 20.01 0.93 5.14
N VAL A 216 20.70 2.02 5.42
CA VAL A 216 20.86 2.56 6.77
C VAL A 216 19.51 2.97 7.35
N PHE A 217 18.63 3.56 6.51
CA PHE A 217 17.29 3.96 6.91
C PHE A 217 16.48 2.77 7.43
N GLY A 218 16.44 1.64 6.69
CA GLY A 218 15.75 0.44 7.15
C GLY A 218 16.26 -0.07 8.49
N ARG A 219 17.60 -0.15 8.67
CA ARG A 219 18.19 -0.54 9.96
C ARG A 219 17.78 0.38 11.10
N HIS A 220 17.75 1.69 10.86
CA HIS A 220 17.33 2.67 11.87
C HIS A 220 15.83 2.52 12.20
N VAL A 221 14.96 2.21 11.22
CA VAL A 221 13.54 1.95 11.46
C VAL A 221 13.35 0.76 12.41
N PHE A 222 14.06 -0.34 12.18
CA PHE A 222 14.01 -1.52 13.07
C PHE A 222 14.58 -1.21 14.45
N ALA A 223 15.69 -0.46 14.54
CA ALA A 223 16.29 -0.08 15.82
C ALA A 223 15.32 0.77 16.65
N VAL A 224 14.72 1.81 16.03
CA VAL A 224 13.72 2.69 16.68
C VAL A 224 12.50 1.90 17.14
N GLY A 225 12.02 0.97 16.32
CA GLY A 225 10.88 0.12 16.67
C GLY A 225 11.17 -0.86 17.80
N SER A 226 12.41 -1.33 17.92
CA SER A 226 12.81 -2.22 18.99
C SER A 226 12.91 -1.48 20.34
N ASN A 227 13.62 -0.35 20.39
CA ASN A 227 13.74 0.49 21.58
C ASN A 227 14.15 1.92 21.22
N GLU A 228 13.21 2.85 21.32
CA GLU A 228 13.43 4.26 21.00
C GLU A 228 14.48 4.92 21.88
N LYS A 229 14.49 4.63 23.20
CA LYS A 229 15.45 5.21 24.14
C LYS A 229 16.87 4.76 23.85
N THR A 230 17.06 3.46 23.64
CA THR A 230 18.37 2.90 23.29
C THR A 230 18.87 3.43 21.96
N SER A 231 18.00 3.57 20.97
CA SER A 231 18.34 4.13 19.66
C SER A 231 18.83 5.58 19.76
N ARG A 232 18.19 6.41 20.61
CA ARG A 232 18.65 7.78 20.90
C ARG A 232 20.03 7.81 21.55
N LEU A 233 20.28 6.94 22.53
CA LEU A 233 21.57 6.82 23.19
C LEU A 233 22.67 6.35 22.24
N SER A 234 22.34 5.56 21.23
CA SER A 234 23.25 5.11 20.17
C SER A 234 23.45 6.16 19.05
N GLY A 235 22.96 7.40 19.24
CA GLY A 235 23.17 8.49 18.27
C GLY A 235 22.19 8.51 17.10
N ILE A 236 21.16 7.64 17.06
CA ILE A 236 20.16 7.65 16.01
C ILE A 236 19.17 8.81 16.23
N ASN A 237 19.00 9.66 15.22
CA ASN A 237 17.98 10.72 15.27
C ASN A 237 16.60 10.14 15.01
N VAL A 238 15.92 9.73 16.09
CA VAL A 238 14.58 9.10 16.04
C VAL A 238 13.54 9.97 15.32
N ASN A 239 13.60 11.29 15.53
CA ASN A 239 12.63 12.19 14.89
C ASN A 239 12.78 12.19 13.36
N ARG A 240 14.02 12.20 12.85
CA ARG A 240 14.27 12.10 11.40
C ARG A 240 13.84 10.75 10.84
N VAL A 241 14.05 9.67 11.58
CA VAL A 241 13.61 8.33 11.16
C VAL A 241 12.10 8.26 11.07
N LYS A 242 11.38 8.69 12.11
CA LYS A 242 9.91 8.72 12.11
C LYS A 242 9.36 9.63 11.00
N LEU A 243 9.91 10.84 10.85
CA LEU A 243 9.53 11.75 9.75
C LEU A 243 9.70 11.08 8.38
N GLY A 244 10.85 10.43 8.16
CA GLY A 244 11.12 9.71 6.92
C GLY A 244 10.16 8.54 6.68
N VAL A 245 9.75 7.84 7.73
CA VAL A 245 8.75 6.74 7.64
C VAL A 245 7.39 7.26 7.18
N TYR A 246 6.90 8.36 7.76
CA TYR A 246 5.63 8.96 7.33
C TYR A 246 5.72 9.56 5.92
N ALA A 247 6.83 10.19 5.56
CA ALA A 247 7.06 10.69 4.19
C ALA A 247 7.10 9.53 3.17
N LEU A 248 7.77 8.41 3.50
CA LEU A 248 7.78 7.19 2.70
C LEU A 248 6.37 6.63 2.54
N MET A 249 5.59 6.59 3.64
CA MET A 249 4.19 6.17 3.60
C MET A 249 3.38 7.02 2.63
N GLY A 250 3.52 8.34 2.69
CA GLY A 250 2.85 9.27 1.78
C GLY A 250 3.25 9.04 0.31
N ALA A 251 4.52 8.77 0.03
CA ALA A 251 4.99 8.43 -1.32
C ALA A 251 4.36 7.14 -1.85
N VAL A 252 4.32 6.10 -1.01
CA VAL A 252 3.73 4.79 -1.35
C VAL A 252 2.23 4.91 -1.59
N VAL A 253 1.52 5.69 -0.76
CA VAL A 253 0.10 6.01 -0.95
C VAL A 253 -0.14 6.75 -2.27
N ALA A 254 0.73 7.70 -2.61
CA ALA A 254 0.61 8.43 -3.87
C ALA A 254 0.78 7.53 -5.10
N ILE A 255 1.72 6.59 -5.05
CA ILE A 255 1.86 5.59 -6.11
C ILE A 255 0.60 4.72 -6.22
N ALA A 256 0.04 4.30 -5.08
CA ALA A 256 -1.21 3.54 -5.07
C ALA A 256 -2.43 4.33 -5.57
N ALA A 257 -2.43 5.67 -5.41
CA ALA A 257 -3.49 6.56 -5.87
C ALA A 257 -3.48 6.79 -7.40
N VAL A 258 -2.33 6.65 -8.02
CA VAL A 258 -2.13 6.81 -9.48
C VAL A 258 -2.54 5.53 -10.25
N LEU A 259 -2.57 4.39 -9.59
CA LEU A 259 -2.91 3.07 -10.16
C LEU A 259 -4.42 2.79 -10.13
#